data_345255fe5046f605e98ec3f96ff38ef1
#
_entry.id   345255fe5046f605e98ec3f96ff38ef1
#
_cell.length_a   1.000
_cell.length_b   1.000
_cell.length_c   1.000
_cell.angle_alpha   90.00
_cell.angle_beta   90.00
_cell.angle_gamma   90.00
#
_symmetry.space_group_name_H-M   'P 1'
#
loop_
_entity.id
_entity.type
_entity.pdbx_description
1 polymer ?
#
loop_
_entity_poly.entity_id
_entity_poly.type
_entity_poly.pdbx_seq_one_letter_code
_entity_poly.pdbx_strand_id
1 'polypeptide(L)'
;ISSVVSSINIDEMEELVHQVIDEEHIKVQIFGFKRFVPSNELKETGALGKEGLEKLYNKLEKLNKKYVDKTKIVSDMPMKNIFQKKRVYEIMDKYNLDCVGCSAGINGISIRNDGTVTPCTLLYISCGNILNESLEEILNNDIMQKIKKRELSGKCGGCKYKMICGGCRACAYQLSGNPLAEDPECFI
;
A
#
# COMPACT_ATOMS: atom_id res chain seq x y z
N ILE A 1 10.28 13.06 4.22
CA ILE A 1 8.94 13.51 4.65
C ILE A 1 7.93 12.43 4.25
N SER A 2 6.96 12.15 5.10
CA SER A 2 5.85 11.23 4.79
C SER A 2 4.53 11.91 5.11
N SER A 3 3.59 11.85 4.17
CA SER A 3 2.26 12.44 4.31
C SER A 3 1.18 11.40 4.04
N VAL A 4 0.12 11.39 4.85
CA VAL A 4 -1.06 10.55 4.62
C VAL A 4 -2.08 11.37 3.83
N VAL A 5 -2.57 10.80 2.73
CA VAL A 5 -3.53 11.44 1.84
C VAL A 5 -4.92 10.81 2.00
N SER A 6 -5.89 11.65 2.19
CA SER A 6 -7.31 11.33 2.35
C SER A 6 -8.16 12.21 1.43
N SER A 7 -9.46 11.98 1.39
CA SER A 7 -10.41 12.86 0.68
C SER A 7 -10.41 14.31 1.21
N ILE A 8 -9.92 14.52 2.44
CA ILE A 8 -9.90 15.83 3.09
C ILE A 8 -8.76 16.71 2.56
N ASN A 9 -7.58 16.10 2.30
CA ASN A 9 -6.35 16.86 2.01
C ASN A 9 -5.71 16.54 0.64
N ILE A 10 -6.35 15.74 -0.19
CA ILE A 10 -5.78 15.37 -1.50
C ILE A 10 -5.49 16.59 -2.40
N ASP A 11 -6.25 17.67 -2.24
CA ASP A 11 -6.07 18.86 -3.05
C ASP A 11 -4.87 19.71 -2.62
N GLU A 12 -4.42 19.59 -1.39
CA GLU A 12 -3.30 20.33 -0.81
C GLU A 12 -1.92 19.70 -1.12
N MET A 13 -1.88 18.50 -1.72
CA MET A 13 -0.62 17.78 -1.96
C MET A 13 0.42 18.56 -2.76
N GLU A 14 -0.02 19.24 -3.82
CA GLU A 14 0.89 19.97 -4.72
C GLU A 14 1.44 21.21 -4.03
N GLU A 15 0.59 21.89 -3.25
CA GLU A 15 0.97 23.05 -2.45
C GLU A 15 1.94 22.68 -1.34
N LEU A 16 1.69 21.59 -0.62
CA LEU A 16 2.60 21.08 0.42
C LEU A 16 4.01 20.83 -0.13
N VAL A 17 4.13 20.19 -1.30
CA VAL A 17 5.44 19.92 -1.92
C VAL A 17 6.08 21.22 -2.37
N HIS A 18 5.30 22.15 -2.94
CA HIS A 18 5.78 23.45 -3.37
C HIS A 18 6.32 24.27 -2.19
N GLN A 19 5.54 24.40 -1.13
CA GLN A 19 5.95 25.10 0.08
C GLN A 19 7.26 24.57 0.63
N VAL A 20 7.36 23.27 0.84
CA VAL A 20 8.55 22.64 1.44
C VAL A 20 9.80 22.78 0.57
N ILE A 21 9.68 22.59 -0.73
CA ILE A 21 10.85 22.49 -1.62
C ILE A 21 11.19 23.82 -2.27
N ASP A 22 10.20 24.58 -2.71
CA ASP A 22 10.41 25.80 -3.50
C ASP A 22 10.42 27.07 -2.63
N GLU A 23 9.60 27.14 -1.57
CA GLU A 23 9.51 28.31 -0.70
C GLU A 23 10.48 28.21 0.49
N GLU A 24 10.39 27.11 1.27
CA GLU A 24 11.24 26.91 2.44
C GLU A 24 12.64 26.38 2.09
N HIS A 25 12.87 26.03 0.82
CA HIS A 25 14.15 25.50 0.30
C HIS A 25 14.69 24.30 1.08
N ILE A 26 13.79 23.48 1.66
CA ILE A 26 14.18 22.30 2.43
C ILE A 26 14.63 21.19 1.47
N LYS A 27 15.85 20.70 1.66
CA LYS A 27 16.39 19.57 0.89
C LYS A 27 15.76 18.27 1.38
N VAL A 28 14.77 17.75 0.64
CA VAL A 28 14.10 16.50 0.90
C VAL A 28 14.56 15.44 -0.08
N GLN A 29 15.19 14.37 0.41
CA GLN A 29 15.62 13.26 -0.45
C GLN A 29 14.42 12.45 -0.97
N ILE A 30 13.45 12.16 -0.09
CA ILE A 30 12.27 11.37 -0.41
C ILE A 30 11.04 12.06 0.17
N PHE A 31 10.06 12.32 -0.69
CA PHE A 31 8.73 12.77 -0.29
C PHE A 31 7.73 11.64 -0.54
N GLY A 32 7.26 11.00 0.53
CA GLY A 32 6.38 9.83 0.49
C GLY A 32 4.92 10.19 0.71
N PHE A 33 4.05 9.68 -0.15
CA PHE A 33 2.61 9.79 0.00
C PHE A 33 1.99 8.42 0.22
N LYS A 34 1.22 8.30 1.30
CA LYS A 34 0.48 7.10 1.68
C LYS A 34 -1.01 7.39 1.63
N ARG A 35 -1.80 6.51 1.06
CA ARG A 35 -3.25 6.69 1.16
C ARG A 35 -3.72 6.43 2.60
N PHE A 36 -4.72 7.16 3.03
CA PHE A 36 -5.48 6.84 4.22
C PHE A 36 -6.18 5.49 4.04
N VAL A 37 -6.09 4.62 5.03
CA VAL A 37 -6.84 3.36 5.08
C VAL A 37 -7.89 3.53 6.17
N PRO A 38 -9.18 3.58 5.83
CA PRO A 38 -10.25 3.80 6.81
C PRO A 38 -10.28 2.67 7.83
N SER A 39 -10.60 2.99 9.08
CA SER A 39 -10.98 2.01 10.11
C SER A 39 -12.48 1.75 10.06
N ASN A 40 -12.94 0.68 10.74
CA ASN A 40 -14.38 0.36 10.82
C ASN A 40 -15.22 1.54 11.37
N GLU A 41 -14.62 2.38 12.24
CA GLU A 41 -15.29 3.52 12.85
C GLU A 41 -15.28 4.77 11.95
N LEU A 42 -14.35 4.83 10.98
CA LEU A 42 -14.13 5.99 10.10
C LEU A 42 -14.39 5.64 8.62
N LYS A 43 -15.24 4.67 8.34
CA LYS A 43 -15.48 4.19 6.95
C LYS A 43 -15.94 5.29 5.99
N GLU A 44 -16.67 6.27 6.49
CA GLU A 44 -17.26 7.34 5.67
C GLU A 44 -16.40 8.62 5.63
N THR A 45 -15.40 8.73 6.50
CA THR A 45 -14.57 9.93 6.59
C THR A 45 -13.15 9.64 6.15
N GLY A 46 -12.68 10.35 5.13
CA GLY A 46 -11.29 10.34 4.70
C GLY A 46 -10.92 9.27 3.67
N ALA A 47 -11.77 8.29 3.39
CA ALA A 47 -11.53 7.34 2.29
C ALA A 47 -11.49 8.08 0.94
N LEU A 48 -10.54 7.69 0.08
CA LEU A 48 -10.40 8.32 -1.25
C LEU A 48 -11.47 7.83 -2.23
N GLY A 49 -11.90 6.58 -2.10
CA GLY A 49 -12.69 5.92 -3.11
C GLY A 49 -11.90 5.72 -4.42
N LYS A 50 -12.57 5.24 -5.45
CA LYS A 50 -11.94 4.97 -6.76
C LYS A 50 -11.46 6.25 -7.44
N GLU A 51 -12.32 7.24 -7.51
CA GLU A 51 -12.02 8.54 -8.16
C GLU A 51 -10.91 9.29 -7.43
N GLY A 52 -10.97 9.34 -6.10
CA GLY A 52 -9.92 9.96 -5.29
C GLY A 52 -8.58 9.24 -5.42
N LEU A 53 -8.58 7.91 -5.51
CA LEU A 53 -7.35 7.15 -5.71
C LEU A 53 -6.75 7.38 -7.11
N GLU A 54 -7.58 7.46 -8.14
CA GLU A 54 -7.15 7.83 -9.51
C GLU A 54 -6.59 9.26 -9.54
N LYS A 55 -7.27 10.22 -8.90
CA LYS A 55 -6.80 11.59 -8.74
C LYS A 55 -5.43 11.64 -8.05
N LEU A 56 -5.25 10.86 -6.99
CA LEU A 56 -3.98 10.76 -6.26
C LEU A 56 -2.85 10.28 -7.19
N TYR A 57 -3.07 9.24 -7.99
CA TYR A 57 -2.06 8.77 -8.95
C TYR A 57 -1.69 9.83 -9.97
N ASN A 58 -2.67 10.53 -10.53
CA ASN A 58 -2.44 11.61 -11.48
C ASN A 58 -1.61 12.75 -10.87
N LYS A 59 -1.89 13.12 -9.62
CA LYS A 59 -1.10 14.12 -8.87
C LYS A 59 0.34 13.64 -8.64
N LEU A 60 0.53 12.38 -8.20
CA LEU A 60 1.86 11.80 -8.00
C LEU A 60 2.70 11.78 -9.29
N GLU A 61 2.08 11.49 -10.43
CA GLU A 61 2.76 11.52 -11.71
C GLU A 61 3.21 12.93 -12.10
N LYS A 62 2.35 13.93 -11.92
CA LYS A 62 2.70 15.36 -12.12
C LYS A 62 3.84 15.81 -11.21
N LEU A 63 3.74 15.49 -9.92
CA LEU A 63 4.78 15.84 -8.93
C LEU A 63 6.12 15.18 -9.27
N ASN A 64 6.13 13.89 -9.66
CA ASN A 64 7.34 13.22 -10.08
C ASN A 64 8.00 13.88 -11.30
N LYS A 65 7.20 14.33 -12.29
CA LYS A 65 7.73 15.06 -13.45
C LYS A 65 8.29 16.42 -13.07
N LYS A 66 7.56 17.17 -12.21
CA LYS A 66 7.94 18.53 -11.81
C LYS A 66 9.18 18.56 -10.93
N TYR A 67 9.35 17.59 -10.04
CA TYR A 67 10.40 17.60 -9.01
C TYR A 67 11.47 16.52 -9.19
N VAL A 68 11.60 15.94 -10.38
CA VAL A 68 12.53 14.81 -10.67
C VAL A 68 13.97 15.09 -10.26
N ASP A 69 14.45 16.32 -10.42
CA ASP A 69 15.83 16.74 -10.10
C ASP A 69 16.00 17.24 -8.65
N LYS A 70 14.89 17.44 -7.91
CA LYS A 70 14.91 18.02 -6.56
C LYS A 70 14.65 16.98 -5.47
N THR A 71 13.72 16.06 -5.71
CA THR A 71 13.32 15.05 -4.73
C THR A 71 12.71 13.82 -5.41
N LYS A 72 12.72 12.69 -4.72
CA LYS A 72 12.04 11.48 -5.17
C LYS A 72 10.65 11.42 -4.57
N ILE A 73 9.63 11.59 -5.40
CA ILE A 73 8.23 11.38 -4.99
C ILE A 73 7.92 9.89 -5.03
N VAL A 74 7.49 9.33 -3.92
CA VAL A 74 7.17 7.90 -3.79
C VAL A 74 5.79 7.67 -3.21
N SER A 75 5.26 6.48 -3.44
CA SER A 75 4.04 5.98 -2.80
C SER A 75 4.23 4.53 -2.40
N ASP A 76 3.61 4.12 -1.30
CA ASP A 76 3.58 2.72 -0.85
C ASP A 76 2.38 1.94 -1.40
N MET A 77 1.53 2.59 -2.20
CA MET A 77 0.34 1.96 -2.76
C MET A 77 0.70 0.86 -3.77
N PRO A 78 0.10 -0.34 -3.65
CA PRO A 78 0.43 -1.48 -4.52
C PRO A 78 0.20 -1.22 -6.01
N MET A 79 -0.81 -0.44 -6.35
CA MET A 79 -1.20 -0.13 -7.73
C MET A 79 -0.12 0.62 -8.53
N LYS A 80 0.81 1.33 -7.88
CA LYS A 80 1.91 2.01 -8.56
C LYS A 80 2.68 1.10 -9.51
N ASN A 81 2.79 -0.18 -9.17
CA ASN A 81 3.51 -1.15 -9.96
C ASN A 81 2.88 -1.40 -11.33
N ILE A 82 1.58 -1.19 -11.47
CA ILE A 82 0.86 -1.37 -12.75
C ILE A 82 1.31 -0.32 -13.77
N PHE A 83 1.56 0.91 -13.31
CA PHE A 83 2.03 2.00 -14.17
C PHE A 83 3.50 1.86 -14.56
N GLN A 84 4.27 1.07 -13.81
CA GLN A 84 5.69 0.77 -14.05
C GLN A 84 5.91 -0.72 -14.39
N LYS A 85 4.90 -1.41 -14.91
CA LYS A 85 4.88 -2.88 -15.05
C LYS A 85 6.11 -3.47 -15.75
N LYS A 86 6.61 -2.85 -16.82
CA LYS A 86 7.80 -3.32 -17.53
C LYS A 86 9.00 -3.45 -16.59
N ARG A 87 9.33 -2.35 -15.89
CA ARG A 87 10.41 -2.32 -14.90
C ARG A 87 10.18 -3.28 -13.73
N VAL A 88 8.92 -3.42 -13.31
CA VAL A 88 8.55 -4.31 -12.20
C VAL A 88 8.78 -5.77 -12.59
N TYR A 89 8.39 -6.20 -13.79
CA TYR A 89 8.67 -7.55 -14.28
C TYR A 89 10.17 -7.81 -14.44
N GLU A 90 10.95 -6.85 -14.96
CA GLU A 90 12.41 -6.95 -15.04
C GLU A 90 13.05 -7.16 -13.64
N ILE A 91 12.54 -6.49 -12.61
CA ILE A 91 12.99 -6.68 -11.22
C ILE A 91 12.59 -8.06 -10.69
N MET A 92 11.36 -8.50 -10.96
CA MET A 92 10.90 -9.82 -10.53
C MET A 92 11.75 -10.93 -11.13
N ASP A 93 12.02 -10.87 -12.42
CA ASP A 93 12.87 -11.84 -13.11
C ASP A 93 14.30 -11.81 -12.56
N LYS A 94 14.89 -10.63 -12.41
CA LYS A 94 16.26 -10.48 -11.92
C LYS A 94 16.47 -11.06 -10.53
N TYR A 95 15.48 -10.93 -9.64
CA TYR A 95 15.58 -11.36 -8.24
C TYR A 95 14.77 -12.61 -7.92
N ASN A 96 14.23 -13.28 -8.95
CA ASN A 96 13.40 -14.49 -8.83
C ASN A 96 12.25 -14.32 -7.83
N LEU A 97 11.47 -13.24 -7.99
CA LEU A 97 10.36 -12.90 -7.11
C LEU A 97 9.05 -13.41 -7.68
N ASP A 98 8.30 -14.20 -6.91
CA ASP A 98 6.98 -14.70 -7.30
C ASP A 98 5.93 -13.58 -7.37
N CYS A 99 6.02 -12.61 -6.47
CA CYS A 99 5.10 -11.48 -6.43
C CYS A 99 5.73 -10.24 -5.78
N VAL A 100 5.14 -9.09 -6.11
CA VAL A 100 5.46 -7.78 -5.51
C VAL A 100 4.15 -7.00 -5.26
N GLY A 101 4.23 -5.72 -4.96
CA GLY A 101 3.07 -4.86 -4.71
C GLY A 101 2.75 -4.76 -3.23
N CYS A 102 1.57 -5.19 -2.79
CA CYS A 102 1.25 -5.19 -1.37
C CYS A 102 2.22 -6.09 -0.60
N SER A 103 2.95 -5.51 0.34
CA SER A 103 4.00 -6.20 1.10
C SER A 103 3.48 -6.98 2.32
N ALA A 104 2.19 -6.85 2.66
CA ALA A 104 1.59 -7.49 3.82
C ALA A 104 1.85 -9.01 3.82
N GLY A 105 2.49 -9.52 4.87
CA GLY A 105 2.82 -10.94 5.03
C GLY A 105 3.83 -11.51 4.01
N ILE A 106 4.41 -10.67 3.13
CA ILE A 106 5.37 -11.09 2.09
C ILE A 106 6.77 -10.58 2.45
N ASN A 107 6.95 -9.26 2.44
CA ASN A 107 8.23 -8.61 2.70
C ASN A 107 8.30 -7.98 4.09
N GLY A 108 7.22 -8.05 4.85
CA GLY A 108 7.14 -7.48 6.19
C GLY A 108 5.94 -7.99 6.97
N ILE A 109 6.11 -7.99 8.26
CA ILE A 109 5.09 -8.25 9.27
C ILE A 109 5.14 -7.10 10.28
N SER A 110 4.12 -6.99 11.11
CA SER A 110 4.10 -6.08 12.24
C SER A 110 3.94 -6.86 13.53
N ILE A 111 4.74 -6.53 14.54
CA ILE A 111 4.63 -7.08 15.89
C ILE A 111 4.11 -5.97 16.79
N ARG A 112 3.01 -6.23 17.48
CA ARG A 112 2.38 -5.31 18.41
C ARG A 112 3.04 -5.38 19.78
N ASN A 113 2.73 -4.42 20.65
CA ASN A 113 3.28 -4.35 22.00
C ASN A 113 2.91 -5.55 22.91
N ASP A 114 1.83 -6.27 22.59
CA ASP A 114 1.40 -7.49 23.27
C ASP A 114 1.96 -8.79 22.66
N GLY A 115 2.87 -8.66 21.69
CA GLY A 115 3.46 -9.79 20.97
C GLY A 115 2.63 -10.30 19.80
N THR A 116 1.42 -9.80 19.56
CA THR A 116 0.57 -10.19 18.44
C THR A 116 1.25 -9.83 17.11
N VAL A 117 1.31 -10.81 16.20
CA VAL A 117 1.87 -10.63 14.86
C VAL A 117 0.75 -10.45 13.85
N THR A 118 0.87 -9.41 13.02
CA THR A 118 -0.06 -9.09 11.95
C THR A 118 0.66 -8.98 10.61
N PRO A 119 0.01 -9.21 9.45
CA PRO A 119 0.66 -9.13 8.15
C PRO A 119 1.17 -7.73 7.78
N CYS A 120 0.59 -6.69 8.36
CA CYS A 120 0.92 -5.29 8.09
C CYS A 120 0.45 -4.42 9.27
N THR A 121 1.07 -3.27 9.48
CA THR A 121 0.70 -2.30 10.52
C THR A 121 -0.75 -1.83 10.45
N LEU A 122 -1.36 -1.86 9.26
CA LEU A 122 -2.74 -1.42 9.00
C LEU A 122 -3.73 -2.58 8.86
N LEU A 123 -3.26 -3.83 8.88
CA LEU A 123 -4.09 -5.02 8.76
C LEU A 123 -4.16 -5.72 10.13
N TYR A 124 -5.18 -5.37 10.90
CA TYR A 124 -5.36 -5.83 12.28
C TYR A 124 -5.96 -7.25 12.38
N ILE A 125 -5.31 -8.22 11.72
CA ILE A 125 -5.63 -9.66 11.85
C ILE A 125 -4.48 -10.33 12.56
N SER A 126 -4.76 -11.01 13.68
CA SER A 126 -3.76 -11.82 14.36
C SER A 126 -3.41 -13.05 13.51
N CYS A 127 -2.11 -13.24 13.30
CA CYS A 127 -1.57 -14.44 12.66
C CYS A 127 -0.81 -15.33 13.66
N GLY A 128 -0.79 -14.95 14.92
CA GLY A 128 -0.14 -15.63 16.04
C GLY A 128 0.47 -14.63 17.01
N ASN A 129 1.17 -15.13 18.04
CA ASN A 129 1.81 -14.31 19.03
C ASN A 129 3.24 -14.79 19.28
N ILE A 130 4.24 -13.91 19.05
CA ILE A 130 5.67 -14.26 19.14
C ILE A 130 6.14 -14.62 20.55
N LEU A 131 5.34 -14.31 21.58
CA LEU A 131 5.63 -14.72 22.96
C LEU A 131 5.29 -16.20 23.23
N ASN A 132 4.45 -16.82 22.37
CA ASN A 132 3.92 -18.17 22.57
C ASN A 132 4.22 -19.13 21.41
N GLU A 133 4.58 -18.60 20.25
CA GLU A 133 4.75 -19.34 18.99
C GLU A 133 6.07 -18.94 18.33
N SER A 134 6.69 -19.83 17.60
CA SER A 134 7.86 -19.52 16.79
C SER A 134 7.49 -18.64 15.59
N LEU A 135 8.43 -17.83 15.13
CA LEU A 135 8.22 -17.00 13.94
C LEU A 135 7.89 -17.85 12.72
N GLU A 136 8.45 -19.05 12.63
CA GLU A 136 8.20 -19.99 11.53
C GLU A 136 6.73 -20.46 11.52
N GLU A 137 6.17 -20.83 12.66
CA GLU A 137 4.76 -21.21 12.81
C GLU A 137 3.86 -20.06 12.42
N ILE A 138 4.14 -18.84 12.91
CA ILE A 138 3.37 -17.64 12.61
C ILE A 138 3.40 -17.32 11.10
N LEU A 139 4.56 -17.41 10.46
CA LEU A 139 4.71 -17.17 9.03
C LEU A 139 4.01 -18.24 8.17
N ASN A 140 3.78 -19.42 8.72
CA ASN A 140 3.02 -20.51 8.09
C ASN A 140 1.50 -20.44 8.39
N ASN A 141 1.04 -19.42 9.11
CA ASN A 141 -0.40 -19.19 9.32
C ASN A 141 -1.16 -19.12 7.98
N ASP A 142 -2.35 -19.70 7.95
CA ASP A 142 -3.18 -19.83 6.72
C ASP A 142 -3.41 -18.48 6.01
N ILE A 143 -3.71 -17.42 6.77
CA ILE A 143 -3.91 -16.07 6.20
C ILE A 143 -2.64 -15.50 5.60
N MET A 144 -1.49 -15.67 6.28
CA MET A 144 -0.19 -15.26 5.75
C MET A 144 0.10 -15.97 4.42
N GLN A 145 -0.09 -17.29 4.38
CA GLN A 145 0.18 -18.10 3.20
C GLN A 145 -0.74 -17.74 2.02
N LYS A 146 -2.04 -17.53 2.26
CA LYS A 146 -2.99 -17.10 1.23
C LYS A 146 -2.66 -15.73 0.67
N ILE A 147 -2.30 -14.78 1.52
CA ILE A 147 -1.85 -13.45 1.08
C ILE A 147 -0.57 -13.57 0.23
N LYS A 148 0.40 -14.35 0.69
CA LYS A 148 1.68 -14.56 0.00
C LYS A 148 1.49 -15.20 -1.38
N LYS A 149 0.63 -16.20 -1.47
CA LYS A 149 0.31 -16.89 -2.74
C LYS A 149 -0.66 -16.12 -3.63
N ARG A 150 -1.13 -14.95 -3.18
CA ARG A 150 -2.15 -14.15 -3.88
C ARG A 150 -3.44 -14.94 -4.15
N GLU A 151 -3.86 -15.79 -3.23
CA GLU A 151 -5.15 -16.49 -3.27
C GLU A 151 -6.28 -15.52 -2.92
N LEU A 152 -6.54 -14.59 -3.84
CA LEU A 152 -7.47 -13.49 -3.66
C LEU A 152 -8.81 -13.79 -4.33
N SER A 153 -9.87 -13.12 -3.88
CA SER A 153 -11.21 -13.19 -4.46
C SER A 153 -11.62 -11.90 -5.16
N GLY A 154 -12.80 -11.91 -5.77
CA GLY A 154 -13.35 -10.77 -6.50
C GLY A 154 -12.45 -10.34 -7.67
N LYS A 155 -12.46 -9.05 -8.00
CA LYS A 155 -11.65 -8.49 -9.09
C LYS A 155 -10.15 -8.74 -8.90
N CYS A 156 -9.64 -8.68 -7.67
CA CYS A 156 -8.23 -8.94 -7.39
C CYS A 156 -7.83 -10.38 -7.71
N GLY A 157 -8.71 -11.36 -7.46
CA GLY A 157 -8.48 -12.78 -7.76
C GLY A 157 -8.30 -13.07 -9.24
N GLY A 158 -9.14 -12.48 -10.10
CA GLY A 158 -9.10 -12.60 -11.56
C GLY A 158 -8.19 -11.59 -12.26
N CYS A 159 -7.54 -10.69 -11.53
CA CYS A 159 -6.80 -9.58 -12.11
C CYS A 159 -5.49 -10.05 -12.74
N LYS A 160 -5.24 -9.65 -13.99
CA LYS A 160 -3.95 -9.92 -14.69
C LYS A 160 -2.73 -9.30 -14.00
N TYR A 161 -2.94 -8.33 -13.14
CA TYR A 161 -1.89 -7.64 -12.37
C TYR A 161 -1.77 -8.12 -10.93
N LYS A 162 -2.45 -9.20 -10.53
CA LYS A 162 -2.48 -9.62 -9.13
C LYS A 162 -1.09 -9.89 -8.54
N MET A 163 -0.16 -10.41 -9.33
CA MET A 163 1.20 -10.71 -8.87
C MET A 163 2.08 -9.47 -8.70
N ILE A 164 1.78 -8.38 -9.42
CA ILE A 164 2.54 -7.13 -9.32
C ILE A 164 1.85 -6.04 -8.48
N CYS A 165 0.57 -6.23 -8.13
CA CYS A 165 -0.23 -5.30 -7.33
C CYS A 165 -0.76 -5.97 -6.06
N GLY A 166 -1.70 -6.89 -6.22
CA GLY A 166 -2.37 -7.61 -5.14
C GLY A 166 -3.38 -6.77 -4.35
N GLY A 167 -3.65 -5.51 -4.72
CA GLY A 167 -4.50 -4.58 -3.98
C GLY A 167 -3.99 -4.32 -2.54
N CYS A 168 -4.53 -3.35 -1.84
CA CYS A 168 -4.21 -3.16 -0.42
C CYS A 168 -5.02 -4.11 0.45
N ARG A 169 -4.36 -5.06 1.09
CA ARG A 169 -5.05 -6.05 1.94
C ARG A 169 -5.66 -5.46 3.20
N ALA A 170 -5.07 -4.37 3.71
CA ALA A 170 -5.65 -3.63 4.83
C ALA A 170 -6.96 -2.94 4.41
N CYS A 171 -6.99 -2.28 3.25
CA CYS A 171 -8.20 -1.65 2.73
C CYS A 171 -9.29 -2.68 2.42
N ALA A 172 -8.94 -3.81 1.81
CA ALA A 172 -9.85 -4.91 1.59
C ALA A 172 -10.50 -5.37 2.91
N TYR A 173 -9.69 -5.61 3.94
CA TYR A 173 -10.17 -6.04 5.25
C TYR A 173 -11.06 -5.00 5.93
N GLN A 174 -10.61 -3.75 5.98
CA GLN A 174 -11.34 -2.69 6.69
C GLN A 174 -12.71 -2.41 6.07
N LEU A 175 -12.85 -2.54 4.76
CA LEU A 175 -14.11 -2.23 4.07
C LEU A 175 -15.00 -3.44 3.83
N SER A 176 -14.47 -4.67 3.80
CA SER A 176 -15.25 -5.90 3.55
C SER A 176 -15.22 -6.93 4.69
N GLY A 177 -14.33 -6.77 5.68
CA GLY A 177 -14.07 -7.77 6.72
C GLY A 177 -13.23 -8.97 6.25
N ASN A 178 -12.81 -9.01 4.99
CA ASN A 178 -12.04 -10.12 4.42
C ASN A 178 -10.72 -9.61 3.79
N PRO A 179 -9.55 -10.01 4.31
CA PRO A 179 -8.26 -9.56 3.78
C PRO A 179 -7.95 -10.13 2.38
N LEU A 180 -8.67 -11.17 1.95
CA LEU A 180 -8.49 -11.80 0.65
C LEU A 180 -9.46 -11.25 -0.40
N ALA A 181 -10.42 -10.40 -0.01
CA ALA A 181 -11.34 -9.75 -0.93
C ALA A 181 -10.63 -8.79 -1.90
N GLU A 182 -11.35 -8.29 -2.88
CA GLU A 182 -10.86 -7.22 -3.75
C GLU A 182 -10.58 -5.93 -2.96
N ASP A 183 -9.65 -5.13 -3.45
CA ASP A 183 -9.47 -3.76 -2.96
C ASP A 183 -10.63 -2.89 -3.47
N PRO A 184 -11.54 -2.43 -2.62
CA PRO A 184 -12.76 -1.75 -3.06
C PRO A 184 -12.50 -0.36 -3.66
N GLU A 185 -11.34 0.23 -3.39
CA GLU A 185 -10.94 1.51 -3.99
C GLU A 185 -10.19 1.34 -5.33
N CYS A 186 -10.06 0.10 -5.84
CA CYS A 186 -9.40 -0.15 -7.12
C CYS A 186 -10.19 0.48 -8.28
N PHE A 187 -9.51 1.33 -9.07
CA PHE A 187 -10.09 2.00 -10.24
C PHE A 187 -9.67 1.36 -11.58
N ILE A 188 -8.91 0.24 -11.54
CA ILE A 188 -8.46 -0.53 -12.72
C ILE A 188 -9.43 -1.67 -13.02
#